data_1fc54c09349529a2dcbb419562edd510
#
_entry.id   1fc54c09349529a2dcbb419562edd510
#
_cell.length_a   1.000
_cell.length_b   1.000
_cell.length_c   1.000
_cell.angle_alpha   90.00
_cell.angle_beta   90.00
_cell.angle_gamma   90.00
#
_symmetry.space_group_name_H-M   'P 1'
#
loop_
_entity.id
_entity.type
_entity.pdbx_description
1 polymer ?
#
loop_
_entity_poly.entity_id
_entity_poly.type
_entity_poly.pdbx_seq_one_letter_code
_entity_poly.pdbx_strand_id
1 'polypeptide(L)'
;IEHRDATDDQVTLDAAKAIAACHVGIKCATITPDEARVKEFKLKKMWKSPNGTIRNVLGGTIFREAIITKTVPRLVPGWMQPIIIG
;
A
#
# COMPACT_ATOMS: atom_id res chain seq x y z
N ILE A 1 6.16 14.13 -2.13
CA ILE A 1 5.21 13.97 -3.25
C ILE A 1 5.73 14.64 -4.52
N GLU A 2 6.28 15.83 -4.43
CA GLU A 2 6.83 16.58 -5.57
C GLU A 2 7.98 15.84 -6.26
N HIS A 3 8.89 15.26 -5.49
CA HIS A 3 10.02 14.50 -6.05
C HIS A 3 9.54 13.23 -6.78
N ARG A 4 8.50 12.57 -6.29
CA ARG A 4 7.86 11.46 -7.00
C ARG A 4 7.30 11.90 -8.35
N ASP A 5 6.61 13.05 -8.36
CA ASP A 5 6.01 13.60 -9.59
C ASP A 5 7.07 14.04 -10.59
N ALA A 6 8.15 14.67 -10.13
CA ALA A 6 9.26 15.10 -10.96
C ALA A 6 9.99 13.93 -11.64
N THR A 7 10.08 12.78 -10.97
CA THR A 7 10.79 11.59 -11.46
C THR A 7 9.84 10.53 -12.06
N ASP A 8 8.57 10.87 -12.30
CA ASP A 8 7.56 9.93 -12.78
C ASP A 8 7.49 8.63 -11.94
N ASP A 9 7.56 8.80 -10.63
CA ASP A 9 7.58 7.75 -9.59
C ASP A 9 8.83 6.84 -9.61
N GLN A 10 9.85 7.17 -10.37
CA GLN A 10 11.08 6.38 -10.44
C GLN A 10 11.75 6.25 -9.06
N VAL A 11 11.70 7.30 -8.24
CA VAL A 11 12.27 7.28 -6.89
C VAL A 11 11.68 6.17 -6.00
N THR A 12 10.40 5.84 -6.15
CA THR A 12 9.76 4.74 -5.42
C THR A 12 10.29 3.37 -5.87
N LEU A 13 10.48 3.20 -7.18
CA LEU A 13 11.06 1.99 -7.76
C LEU A 13 12.51 1.79 -7.34
N ASP A 14 13.30 2.85 -7.35
CA ASP A 14 14.70 2.80 -6.96
C ASP A 14 14.87 2.48 -5.49
N ALA A 15 14.03 3.05 -4.62
CA ALA A 15 13.98 2.72 -3.21
C ALA A 15 13.63 1.23 -2.98
N ALA A 16 12.64 0.70 -3.69
CA ALA A 16 12.26 -0.69 -3.60
C ALA A 16 13.37 -1.64 -4.07
N LYS A 17 14.05 -1.32 -5.16
CA LYS A 17 15.22 -2.08 -5.65
C LYS A 17 16.38 -2.06 -4.67
N ALA A 18 16.65 -0.92 -4.04
CA ALA A 18 17.68 -0.80 -3.02
C ALA A 18 17.35 -1.68 -1.80
N ILE A 19 16.09 -1.71 -1.34
CA ILE A 19 15.66 -2.60 -0.26
C ILE A 19 15.85 -4.07 -0.65
N ALA A 20 15.49 -4.44 -1.88
CA ALA A 20 15.69 -5.80 -2.38
C ALA A 20 17.17 -6.20 -2.38
N ALA A 21 18.05 -5.30 -2.80
CA ALA A 21 19.49 -5.56 -2.85
C ALA A 21 20.15 -5.63 -1.47
N CYS A 22 19.70 -4.79 -0.53
CA CYS A 22 20.27 -4.76 0.83
C CYS A 22 19.59 -5.73 1.81
N HIS A 23 18.43 -6.32 1.43
CA HIS A 23 17.60 -7.19 2.26
C HIS A 23 17.12 -6.55 3.56
N VAL A 24 17.13 -5.22 3.63
CA VAL A 24 16.67 -4.44 4.78
C VAL A 24 16.17 -3.07 4.33
N GLY A 25 15.16 -2.55 4.99
CA GLY A 25 14.63 -1.22 4.73
C GLY A 25 13.73 -0.73 5.83
N ILE A 26 13.64 0.59 5.98
CA ILE A 26 12.72 1.25 6.89
C ILE A 26 11.81 2.14 6.06
N LYS A 27 10.51 1.96 6.22
CA LYS A 27 9.51 2.77 5.55
C LYS A 27 8.68 3.56 6.56
N CYS A 28 8.77 4.87 6.47
CA CYS A 28 7.87 5.78 7.18
C CYS A 28 6.53 5.94 6.44
N ALA A 29 5.61 6.68 7.04
CA ALA A 29 4.35 7.03 6.41
C ALA A 29 4.57 7.79 5.09
N THR A 30 3.72 7.50 4.11
CA THR A 30 3.76 8.14 2.79
C THR A 30 2.38 8.67 2.43
N ILE A 31 2.34 9.68 1.57
CA ILE A 31 1.11 10.23 1.02
C ILE A 31 0.78 9.48 -0.28
N THR A 32 -0.42 8.91 -0.33
CA THR A 32 -1.00 8.44 -1.59
C THR A 32 -1.88 9.58 -2.13
N PRO A 33 -1.58 10.13 -3.31
CA PRO A 33 -2.36 11.24 -3.84
C PRO A 33 -3.76 10.76 -4.24
N ASP A 34 -4.75 11.50 -3.76
CA ASP A 34 -6.13 11.48 -4.23
C ASP A 34 -6.37 12.68 -5.15
N GLU A 35 -7.59 12.85 -5.64
CA GLU A 35 -7.94 13.95 -6.53
C GLU A 35 -7.69 15.34 -5.90
N ALA A 36 -7.91 15.48 -4.59
CA ALA A 36 -7.66 16.72 -3.88
C ALA A 36 -6.16 17.01 -3.81
N ARG A 37 -5.35 16.01 -3.51
CA ARG A 37 -3.88 16.11 -3.46
C ARG A 37 -3.27 16.39 -4.82
N VAL A 38 -3.80 15.80 -5.89
CA VAL A 38 -3.36 16.10 -7.26
C VAL A 38 -3.53 17.57 -7.58
N LYS A 39 -4.68 18.18 -7.19
CA LYS A 39 -4.92 19.61 -7.38
C LYS A 39 -4.05 20.49 -6.48
N GLU A 40 -3.96 20.14 -5.21
CA GLU A 40 -3.18 20.88 -4.20
C GLU A 40 -1.70 20.99 -4.60
N PHE A 41 -1.09 19.88 -4.98
CA PHE A 41 0.32 19.81 -5.35
C PHE A 41 0.59 19.96 -6.85
N LYS A 42 -0.44 20.20 -7.66
CA LYS A 42 -0.34 20.34 -9.13
C LYS A 42 0.41 19.18 -9.78
N LEU A 43 0.07 17.95 -9.39
CA LEU A 43 0.74 16.76 -9.88
C LEU A 43 0.35 16.44 -11.33
N LYS A 44 1.26 15.81 -12.08
CA LYS A 44 1.03 15.37 -13.46
C LYS A 44 -0.09 14.35 -13.56
N LYS A 45 -0.23 13.49 -12.54
CA LYS A 45 -1.28 12.48 -12.45
C LYS A 45 -1.45 11.96 -11.02
N MET A 46 -2.51 11.21 -10.80
CA MET A 46 -2.76 10.52 -9.54
C MET A 46 -1.88 9.25 -9.46
N TRP A 47 -0.70 9.38 -8.83
CA TRP A 47 0.24 8.29 -8.68
C TRP A 47 -0.32 7.18 -7.78
N LYS A 48 0.01 5.92 -8.10
CA LYS A 48 -0.36 4.77 -7.27
C LYS A 48 0.24 4.85 -5.87
N SER A 49 -0.34 4.11 -4.94
CA SER A 49 0.22 4.02 -3.59
C SER A 49 1.65 3.50 -3.62
N PRO A 50 2.62 4.20 -3.01
CA PRO A 50 3.98 3.71 -2.91
C PRO A 50 4.08 2.41 -2.10
N ASN A 51 3.14 2.16 -1.19
CA ASN A 51 3.06 0.90 -0.46
C ASN A 51 2.85 -0.29 -1.40
N GLY A 52 1.90 -0.18 -2.32
CA GLY A 52 1.63 -1.22 -3.32
C GLY A 52 2.81 -1.42 -4.25
N THR A 53 3.40 -0.34 -4.76
CA THR A 53 4.55 -0.40 -5.66
C THR A 53 5.75 -1.10 -5.02
N ILE A 54 6.10 -0.74 -3.78
CA ILE A 54 7.23 -1.35 -3.05
C ILE A 54 6.96 -2.83 -2.79
N ARG A 55 5.77 -3.19 -2.30
CA ARG A 55 5.41 -4.59 -2.04
C ARG A 55 5.47 -5.45 -3.29
N ASN A 56 4.98 -4.93 -4.42
CA ASN A 56 5.02 -5.66 -5.69
C ASN A 56 6.45 -5.88 -6.20
N VAL A 57 7.32 -4.87 -6.10
CA VAL A 57 8.73 -4.99 -6.48
C VAL A 57 9.46 -6.01 -5.61
N LEU A 58 9.15 -6.05 -4.31
CA LEU A 58 9.73 -7.02 -3.37
C LEU A 58 9.10 -8.42 -3.46
N GLY A 59 8.05 -8.60 -4.28
CA GLY A 59 7.35 -9.89 -4.40
C GLY A 59 6.58 -10.29 -3.14
N GLY A 60 6.22 -9.32 -2.30
CA GLY A 60 5.55 -9.57 -1.02
C GLY A 60 4.07 -9.89 -1.18
N THR A 61 3.63 -10.98 -0.58
CA THR A 61 2.22 -11.33 -0.43
C THR A 61 1.92 -11.63 1.03
N ILE A 62 0.86 -11.04 1.55
CA ILE A 62 0.44 -11.24 2.93
C ILE A 62 -0.99 -11.78 2.93
N PHE A 63 -1.17 -12.95 3.48
CA PHE A 63 -2.48 -13.51 3.78
C PHE A 63 -2.88 -13.17 5.20
N ARG A 64 -4.10 -12.69 5.38
CA ARG A 64 -4.68 -12.40 6.69
C ARG A 64 -5.95 -13.18 6.86
N GLU A 65 -6.08 -13.86 7.99
CA GLU A 65 -7.28 -14.57 8.39
C GLU A 65 -7.83 -13.97 9.67
N ALA A 66 -9.15 -13.79 9.72
CA ALA A 66 -9.80 -13.28 10.91
C ALA A 66 -9.78 -14.34 12.03
N ILE A 67 -9.40 -13.91 13.23
CA ILE A 67 -9.48 -14.74 14.42
C ILE A 67 -10.91 -14.68 14.94
N ILE A 68 -11.61 -15.80 14.88
CA ILE A 68 -12.99 -15.93 15.35
C ILE A 68 -12.97 -16.68 16.67
N THR A 69 -13.43 -16.03 17.73
CA THR A 69 -13.52 -16.64 19.07
C THR A 69 -14.93 -17.10 19.37
N LYS A 70 -15.05 -18.18 20.11
CA LYS A 70 -16.37 -18.72 20.53
C LYS A 70 -17.08 -17.82 21.53
N THR A 71 -16.32 -17.07 22.30
CA THR A 71 -16.83 -16.26 23.43
C THR A 71 -17.17 -14.82 23.04
N VAL A 72 -16.73 -14.37 21.87
CA VAL A 72 -17.01 -13.01 21.36
C VAL A 72 -17.91 -13.13 20.14
N PRO A 73 -19.18 -12.70 20.22
CA PRO A 73 -20.10 -12.76 19.08
C PRO A 73 -19.60 -11.89 17.93
N ARG A 74 -19.88 -12.33 16.70
CA ARG A 74 -19.63 -11.54 15.50
C ARG A 74 -20.56 -10.32 15.48
N LEU A 75 -20.07 -9.19 14.96
CA LEU A 75 -20.88 -7.99 14.76
C LEU A 75 -22.04 -8.24 13.78
N VAL A 76 -21.81 -9.07 12.76
CA VAL A 76 -22.82 -9.46 11.78
C VAL A 76 -22.98 -10.98 11.82
N PRO A 77 -23.89 -11.51 12.64
CA PRO A 77 -24.03 -12.97 12.86
C PRO A 77 -24.38 -13.76 11.59
N GLY A 78 -25.07 -13.13 10.64
CA GLY A 78 -25.48 -13.76 9.38
C GLY A 78 -24.35 -13.98 8.36
N TRP A 79 -23.17 -13.42 8.59
CA TRP A 79 -22.02 -13.62 7.69
C TRP A 79 -21.31 -14.93 8.00
N MET A 80 -21.86 -16.02 7.46
CA MET A 80 -21.38 -17.38 7.71
C MET A 80 -20.47 -17.92 6.60
N GLN A 81 -20.42 -17.24 5.47
CA GLN A 81 -19.59 -17.62 4.33
C GLN A 81 -18.30 -16.81 4.28
N PRO A 82 -17.22 -17.32 3.65
CA PRO A 82 -16.00 -16.56 3.43
C PRO A 82 -16.27 -15.27 2.64
N ILE A 83 -15.65 -14.18 3.09
CA ILE A 83 -15.65 -12.88 2.39
C ILE A 83 -14.22 -12.62 1.95
N ILE A 84 -14.00 -12.53 0.65
CA ILE A 84 -12.68 -12.29 0.07
C ILE A 84 -12.61 -10.84 -0.37
N ILE A 85 -11.61 -10.12 0.15
CA ILE A 85 -11.33 -8.73 -0.20
C ILE A 85 -9.95 -8.68 -0.85
N GLY A 86 -9.92 -8.24 -2.10
CA GLY A 86 -8.68 -8.06 -2.88
C GLY A 86 -8.18 -6.62 -2.86
#